data_73c524defc7e1da0bad5ca61423d2480
#
_entry.id   73c524defc7e1da0bad5ca61423d2480
#
_cell.length_a   1.000
_cell.length_b   1.000
_cell.length_c   1.000
_cell.angle_alpha   90.00
_cell.angle_beta   90.00
_cell.angle_gamma   90.00
#
_symmetry.space_group_name_H-M   'P 1'
#
loop_
_entity.id
_entity.type
_entity.pdbx_description
1 polymer ?
#
loop_
_entity_poly.entity_id
_entity_poly.type
_entity_poly.pdbx_seq_one_letter_code
_entity_poly.pdbx_strand_id
1 'polypeptide(L)'
;VTVDERAVGDVDGDEVTLYESEESSGISSLVPFVDSHTPATTVETVRLDTFTDDAGVARVDFLKIDTEGFDLMVLRGFPWGRFSPAAVLCEYEDNKTSNIGYTTKDMLDFLVAKGYTVVVSEWHPIERYGVTHAFKQLSVYDGSVPYSTSWGNLIAVPDPHLAARFVRDAYQILRPRHDPGDARTARLAFNTWWQYRRITPALW
;
A
#
# COMPACT_ATOMS: atom_id res chain seq x y z
N VAL A 1 -8.77 16.89 10.06
CA VAL A 1 -7.98 16.37 8.93
C VAL A 1 -7.42 17.57 8.18
N THR A 2 -6.13 17.55 7.93
CA THR A 2 -5.45 18.52 7.06
C THR A 2 -5.22 17.85 5.70
N VAL A 3 -5.48 18.54 4.62
CA VAL A 3 -5.24 18.07 3.25
C VAL A 3 -4.12 18.93 2.67
N ASP A 4 -3.17 18.29 2.02
CA ASP A 4 -2.17 18.93 1.17
C ASP A 4 -2.44 18.48 -0.27
N GLU A 5 -2.40 19.41 -1.23
CA GLU A 5 -2.75 19.16 -2.63
C GLU A 5 -1.52 18.78 -3.47
N ARG A 6 -0.31 18.79 -2.87
CA ARG A 6 0.92 18.38 -3.54
C ARG A 6 0.99 16.87 -3.67
N ALA A 7 1.62 16.40 -4.72
CA ALA A 7 1.92 14.98 -4.91
C ALA A 7 3.11 14.57 -4.04
N VAL A 8 3.01 13.43 -3.37
CA VAL A 8 4.11 12.93 -2.52
C VAL A 8 5.08 12.09 -3.33
N GLY A 9 6.38 12.39 -3.22
CA GLY A 9 7.45 11.68 -3.91
C GLY A 9 8.78 11.71 -3.16
N ASP A 10 9.87 11.50 -3.89
CA ASP A 10 11.25 11.55 -3.39
C ASP A 10 12.03 12.80 -3.82
N VAL A 11 11.36 13.75 -4.49
CA VAL A 11 11.88 15.04 -4.92
C VAL A 11 10.89 16.14 -4.55
N ASP A 12 11.37 17.30 -4.11
CA ASP A 12 10.56 18.50 -3.83
C ASP A 12 10.50 19.41 -5.05
N GLY A 13 9.34 20.00 -5.29
CA GLY A 13 9.17 21.14 -6.21
C GLY A 13 9.16 20.77 -7.70
N ASP A 14 9.11 19.49 -8.05
CA ASP A 14 8.94 19.10 -9.43
C ASP A 14 7.47 19.23 -9.85
N GLU A 15 7.23 19.73 -11.04
CA GLU A 15 5.91 19.71 -11.67
C GLU A 15 5.68 18.37 -12.38
N VAL A 16 4.68 17.63 -11.92
CA VAL A 16 4.32 16.31 -12.47
C VAL A 16 2.87 16.29 -12.95
N THR A 17 2.60 15.51 -13.98
CA THR A 17 1.24 15.35 -14.50
C THR A 17 0.49 14.30 -13.69
N LEU A 18 -0.68 14.66 -13.17
CA LEU A 18 -1.66 13.70 -12.64
C LEU A 18 -2.52 13.18 -13.80
N TYR A 19 -2.62 11.87 -13.90
CA TYR A 19 -3.48 11.18 -14.88
C TYR A 19 -4.73 10.66 -14.19
N GLU A 20 -5.86 10.82 -14.85
CA GLU A 20 -7.16 10.28 -14.41
C GLU A 20 -7.70 9.29 -15.43
N SER A 21 -8.60 8.43 -14.99
CA SER A 21 -9.27 7.45 -15.82
C SER A 21 -10.78 7.54 -15.65
N GLU A 22 -11.53 7.46 -16.77
CA GLU A 22 -12.99 7.35 -16.75
C GLU A 22 -13.49 6.02 -16.19
N GLU A 23 -12.64 4.98 -16.15
CA GLU A 23 -13.00 3.67 -15.61
C GLU A 23 -13.17 3.68 -14.09
N SER A 24 -12.35 4.45 -13.40
CA SER A 24 -12.38 4.55 -11.93
C SER A 24 -11.59 5.75 -11.44
N SER A 25 -12.17 6.56 -10.57
CA SER A 25 -11.45 7.62 -9.87
C SER A 25 -10.40 7.09 -8.87
N GLY A 26 -10.48 5.81 -8.53
CA GLY A 26 -9.53 5.17 -7.61
C GLY A 26 -8.20 4.79 -8.23
N ILE A 27 -8.02 4.98 -9.54
CA ILE A 27 -6.77 4.65 -10.25
C ILE A 27 -6.05 5.90 -10.80
N SER A 28 -6.37 7.09 -10.28
CA SER A 28 -5.60 8.30 -10.61
C SER A 28 -4.14 8.14 -10.17
N SER A 29 -3.19 8.47 -11.05
CA SER A 29 -1.77 8.19 -10.83
C SER A 29 -0.87 9.24 -11.46
N LEU A 30 0.37 9.33 -10.97
CA LEU A 30 1.44 10.11 -11.61
C LEU A 30 2.08 9.35 -12.78
N VAL A 31 1.76 8.07 -12.94
CA VAL A 31 2.29 7.21 -14.02
C VAL A 31 1.12 6.56 -14.75
N PRO A 32 0.95 6.82 -16.05
CA PRO A 32 -0.10 6.14 -16.80
C PRO A 32 0.21 4.65 -16.95
N PHE A 33 -0.71 3.78 -16.52
CA PHE A 33 -0.56 2.32 -16.58
C PHE A 33 -1.75 1.62 -17.24
N VAL A 34 -2.78 2.36 -17.63
CA VAL A 34 -3.94 1.87 -18.41
C VAL A 34 -4.18 2.78 -19.61
N ASP A 35 -4.76 2.24 -20.66
CA ASP A 35 -5.04 2.97 -21.92
C ASP A 35 -6.06 4.11 -21.73
N SER A 36 -6.92 4.01 -20.72
CA SER A 36 -7.92 5.01 -20.38
C SER A 36 -7.38 6.21 -19.60
N HIS A 37 -6.08 6.21 -19.23
CA HIS A 37 -5.47 7.34 -18.54
C HIS A 37 -5.31 8.54 -19.47
N THR A 38 -5.81 9.68 -19.03
CA THR A 38 -5.65 10.98 -19.71
C THR A 38 -5.03 12.01 -18.76
N PRO A 39 -4.18 12.92 -19.23
CA PRO A 39 -3.66 14.00 -18.42
C PRO A 39 -4.81 14.87 -17.88
N ALA A 40 -4.89 15.04 -16.57
CA ALA A 40 -5.94 15.82 -15.92
C ALA A 40 -5.43 17.19 -15.44
N THR A 41 -4.33 17.22 -14.70
CA THR A 41 -3.75 18.45 -14.16
C THR A 41 -2.26 18.28 -13.89
N THR A 42 -1.57 19.38 -13.64
CA THR A 42 -0.19 19.40 -13.14
C THR A 42 -0.20 19.71 -11.66
N VAL A 43 0.59 18.97 -10.88
CA VAL A 43 0.75 19.15 -9.44
C VAL A 43 2.22 19.25 -9.08
N GLU A 44 2.54 20.01 -8.02
CA GLU A 44 3.89 20.09 -7.47
C GLU A 44 4.17 18.89 -6.56
N THR A 45 5.38 18.38 -6.57
CA THR A 45 5.79 17.28 -5.67
C THR A 45 6.31 17.81 -4.34
N VAL A 46 6.14 16.99 -3.30
CA VAL A 46 6.73 17.21 -1.97
C VAL A 46 7.24 15.91 -1.39
N ARG A 47 8.38 15.96 -0.73
CA ARG A 47 8.91 14.85 0.07
C ARG A 47 8.22 14.80 1.43
N LEU A 48 8.06 13.61 2.00
CA LEU A 48 7.47 13.48 3.35
C LEU A 48 8.37 14.07 4.45
N ASP A 49 9.70 14.12 4.27
CA ASP A 49 10.58 14.80 5.23
C ASP A 49 10.32 16.30 5.23
N THR A 50 10.26 16.95 4.08
CA THR A 50 9.90 18.37 3.94
C THR A 50 8.50 18.66 4.47
N PHE A 51 7.51 17.87 4.06
CA PHE A 51 6.14 18.02 4.55
C PHE A 51 6.01 17.92 6.08
N THR A 52 6.67 16.93 6.69
CA THR A 52 6.61 16.74 8.14
C THR A 52 7.32 17.84 8.92
N ASP A 53 8.36 18.45 8.34
CA ASP A 53 9.04 19.61 8.91
C ASP A 53 8.16 20.87 8.83
N ASP A 54 7.62 21.17 7.66
CA ASP A 54 6.74 22.34 7.43
C ASP A 54 5.47 22.28 8.31
N ALA A 55 4.89 21.08 8.44
CA ALA A 55 3.68 20.86 9.25
C ALA A 55 3.96 20.70 10.76
N GLY A 56 5.22 20.72 11.19
CA GLY A 56 5.60 20.54 12.60
C GLY A 56 5.18 19.18 13.18
N VAL A 57 5.20 18.11 12.36
CA VAL A 57 4.81 16.76 12.79
C VAL A 57 5.81 16.24 13.81
N ALA A 58 5.36 15.96 15.03
CA ALA A 58 6.20 15.47 16.11
C ALA A 58 6.35 13.93 16.11
N ARG A 59 5.38 13.20 15.57
CA ARG A 59 5.34 11.73 15.57
C ARG A 59 4.52 11.19 14.41
N VAL A 60 4.94 10.07 13.85
CA VAL A 60 4.19 9.28 12.87
C VAL A 60 4.04 7.86 13.41
N ASP A 61 2.83 7.46 13.75
CA ASP A 61 2.54 6.12 14.27
C ASP A 61 2.20 5.12 13.18
N PHE A 62 1.55 5.61 12.12
CA PHE A 62 1.12 4.81 11.00
C PHE A 62 1.31 5.58 9.68
N LEU A 63 1.91 4.92 8.71
CA LEU A 63 2.10 5.44 7.37
C LEU A 63 1.31 4.57 6.39
N LYS A 64 0.27 5.12 5.76
CA LYS A 64 -0.39 4.50 4.61
C LYS A 64 0.03 5.21 3.33
N ILE A 65 0.43 4.44 2.35
CA ILE A 65 0.76 4.88 0.99
C ILE A 65 -0.14 4.11 0.03
N ASP A 66 -0.72 4.83 -0.93
CA ASP A 66 -1.65 4.30 -1.92
C ASP A 66 -1.68 5.30 -3.08
N THR A 67 -0.64 5.25 -3.89
CA THR A 67 -0.34 6.26 -4.91
C THR A 67 -0.39 5.68 -6.32
N GLU A 68 -0.97 4.48 -6.44
CA GLU A 68 -1.18 3.83 -7.74
C GLU A 68 0.12 3.73 -8.57
N GLY A 69 1.19 3.26 -7.91
CA GLY A 69 2.46 2.98 -8.56
C GLY A 69 3.60 3.96 -8.24
N PHE A 70 3.43 4.91 -7.31
CA PHE A 70 4.50 5.81 -6.87
C PHE A 70 4.99 5.54 -5.44
N ASP A 71 4.57 4.42 -4.86
CA ASP A 71 4.74 4.06 -3.45
C ASP A 71 6.20 4.01 -3.00
N LEU A 72 7.12 3.46 -3.82
CA LEU A 72 8.53 3.41 -3.44
C LEU A 72 9.16 4.81 -3.37
N MET A 73 8.74 5.75 -4.21
CA MET A 73 9.19 7.14 -4.17
C MET A 73 8.74 7.81 -2.89
N VAL A 74 7.49 7.58 -2.47
CA VAL A 74 6.98 8.06 -1.18
C VAL A 74 7.77 7.47 -0.01
N LEU A 75 8.06 6.15 -0.04
CA LEU A 75 8.89 5.50 0.97
C LEU A 75 10.29 6.11 1.05
N ARG A 76 10.91 6.46 -0.08
CA ARG A 76 12.24 7.11 -0.15
C ARG A 76 12.22 8.53 0.40
N GLY A 77 11.13 9.26 0.21
CA GLY A 77 10.93 10.61 0.72
C GLY A 77 10.61 10.69 2.22
N PHE A 78 10.34 9.55 2.89
CA PHE A 78 9.99 9.55 4.32
C PHE A 78 11.23 9.67 5.23
N PRO A 79 11.19 10.47 6.31
CA PRO A 79 12.32 10.69 7.21
C PRO A 79 12.55 9.54 8.20
N TRP A 80 13.00 8.39 7.72
CA TRP A 80 13.26 7.17 8.50
C TRP A 80 14.26 7.35 9.65
N GLY A 81 15.13 8.35 9.57
CA GLY A 81 16.06 8.69 10.67
C GLY A 81 15.41 9.40 11.83
N ARG A 82 14.20 9.96 11.62
CA ARG A 82 13.45 10.75 12.61
C ARG A 82 12.25 9.99 13.14
N PHE A 83 11.55 9.28 12.29
CA PHE A 83 10.33 8.56 12.64
C PHE A 83 10.48 7.06 12.40
N SER A 84 9.85 6.29 13.27
CA SER A 84 9.75 4.82 13.17
C SER A 84 8.29 4.43 13.37
N PRO A 85 7.46 4.47 12.30
CA PRO A 85 6.06 4.10 12.40
C PRO A 85 5.86 2.71 13.00
N ALA A 86 4.84 2.53 13.83
CA ALA A 86 4.49 1.22 14.36
C ALA A 86 3.97 0.28 13.27
N ALA A 87 3.45 0.84 12.17
CA ALA A 87 3.12 0.09 10.97
C ALA A 87 3.21 0.97 9.72
N VAL A 88 3.60 0.36 8.60
CA VAL A 88 3.54 0.93 7.24
C VAL A 88 2.67 0.04 6.39
N LEU A 89 1.79 0.64 5.60
CA LEU A 89 0.95 -0.03 4.62
C LEU A 89 1.16 0.65 3.27
N CYS A 90 1.62 -0.10 2.26
CA CYS A 90 1.76 0.38 0.89
C CYS A 90 1.24 -0.65 -0.11
N GLU A 91 0.76 -0.17 -1.26
CA GLU A 91 0.34 -1.04 -2.35
C GLU A 91 1.55 -1.49 -3.19
N TYR A 92 1.43 -2.66 -3.82
CA TYR A 92 2.37 -3.12 -4.84
C TYR A 92 1.64 -3.71 -6.03
N GLU A 93 2.14 -3.42 -7.23
CA GLU A 93 1.72 -4.02 -8.49
C GLU A 93 2.79 -3.78 -9.56
N ASP A 94 3.54 -4.81 -9.95
CA ASP A 94 4.67 -4.68 -10.89
C ASP A 94 4.25 -4.15 -12.27
N ASN A 95 3.00 -4.38 -12.69
CA ASN A 95 2.49 -3.83 -13.94
C ASN A 95 2.47 -2.29 -13.94
N LYS A 96 2.26 -1.65 -12.78
CA LYS A 96 2.27 -0.19 -12.64
C LYS A 96 3.70 0.36 -12.55
N THR A 97 4.64 -0.39 -11.98
CA THR A 97 5.91 0.13 -11.48
C THR A 97 7.14 -0.25 -12.31
N SER A 98 7.09 -1.36 -13.05
CA SER A 98 8.22 -1.83 -13.86
C SER A 98 8.70 -0.80 -14.88
N ASN A 99 7.79 -0.03 -15.47
CA ASN A 99 8.10 0.99 -16.47
C ASN A 99 8.79 2.23 -15.86
N ILE A 100 8.69 2.42 -14.55
CA ILE A 100 9.37 3.51 -13.82
C ILE A 100 10.55 3.01 -13.00
N GLY A 101 11.00 1.78 -13.26
CA GLY A 101 12.29 1.26 -12.84
C GLY A 101 12.33 0.62 -11.47
N TYR A 102 11.21 0.15 -10.90
CA TYR A 102 11.20 -0.64 -9.68
C TYR A 102 10.13 -1.73 -9.67
N THR A 103 10.25 -2.67 -8.76
CA THR A 103 9.39 -3.83 -8.60
C THR A 103 8.95 -4.00 -7.13
N THR A 104 8.04 -4.90 -6.89
CA THR A 104 7.65 -5.35 -5.54
C THR A 104 8.86 -5.78 -4.71
N LYS A 105 9.86 -6.41 -5.36
CA LYS A 105 11.10 -6.81 -4.66
C LYS A 105 11.85 -5.60 -4.10
N ASP A 106 11.95 -4.53 -4.85
CA ASP A 106 12.65 -3.31 -4.40
C ASP A 106 11.96 -2.69 -3.20
N MET A 107 10.62 -2.71 -3.15
CA MET A 107 9.85 -2.26 -2.00
C MET A 107 10.05 -3.15 -0.77
N LEU A 108 10.04 -4.47 -0.96
CA LEU A 108 10.29 -5.45 0.10
C LEU A 108 11.69 -5.27 0.70
N ASP A 109 12.71 -5.21 -0.16
CA ASP A 109 14.10 -5.00 0.26
C ASP A 109 14.26 -3.66 1.00
N PHE A 110 13.61 -2.60 0.52
CA PHE A 110 13.62 -1.30 1.16
C PHE A 110 13.06 -1.35 2.59
N LEU A 111 11.87 -1.92 2.77
CA LEU A 111 11.23 -2.03 4.09
C LEU A 111 12.02 -2.92 5.05
N VAL A 112 12.56 -4.04 4.57
CA VAL A 112 13.43 -4.92 5.35
C VAL A 112 14.71 -4.19 5.78
N ALA A 113 15.33 -3.41 4.89
CA ALA A 113 16.51 -2.59 5.20
C ALA A 113 16.22 -1.49 6.24
N LYS A 114 14.95 -1.07 6.39
CA LYS A 114 14.51 -0.17 7.46
C LYS A 114 14.21 -0.89 8.78
N GLY A 115 14.40 -2.20 8.86
CA GLY A 115 14.21 -2.99 10.08
C GLY A 115 12.80 -3.53 10.28
N TYR A 116 11.96 -3.50 9.25
CA TYR A 116 10.60 -4.02 9.33
C TYR A 116 10.52 -5.49 8.90
N THR A 117 9.64 -6.22 9.54
CA THR A 117 9.12 -7.50 9.05
C THR A 117 7.90 -7.22 8.19
N VAL A 118 7.89 -7.72 6.97
CA VAL A 118 6.83 -7.43 6.00
C VAL A 118 5.88 -8.61 5.88
N VAL A 119 4.59 -8.34 6.02
CA VAL A 119 3.51 -9.26 5.65
C VAL A 119 3.01 -8.87 4.26
N VAL A 120 2.95 -9.84 3.38
CA VAL A 120 2.47 -9.68 2.01
C VAL A 120 1.02 -10.14 1.94
N SER A 121 0.12 -9.24 1.59
CA SER A 121 -1.26 -9.55 1.22
C SER A 121 -1.33 -9.66 -0.30
N GLU A 122 -1.40 -10.87 -0.83
CA GLU A 122 -1.34 -11.14 -2.26
C GLU A 122 -2.73 -11.44 -2.83
N TRP A 123 -3.04 -10.82 -3.95
CA TRP A 123 -4.29 -10.94 -4.67
C TRP A 123 -4.05 -11.42 -6.10
N HIS A 124 -5.03 -12.11 -6.69
CA HIS A 124 -5.00 -12.47 -8.10
C HIS A 124 -5.05 -11.22 -8.99
N PRO A 125 -4.52 -11.27 -10.22
CA PRO A 125 -4.51 -10.13 -11.13
C PRO A 125 -5.85 -9.43 -11.24
N ILE A 126 -5.83 -8.11 -11.39
CA ILE A 126 -7.02 -7.31 -11.62
C ILE A 126 -7.48 -7.55 -13.06
N GLU A 127 -8.62 -8.21 -13.24
CA GLU A 127 -9.22 -8.41 -14.56
C GLU A 127 -10.06 -7.20 -14.98
N ARG A 128 -10.64 -6.51 -14.01
CA ARG A 128 -11.48 -5.34 -14.23
C ARG A 128 -11.58 -4.51 -12.95
N TYR A 129 -11.46 -3.19 -13.07
CA TYR A 129 -11.67 -2.27 -11.96
C TYR A 129 -13.15 -2.18 -11.56
N GLY A 130 -13.42 -1.86 -10.29
CA GLY A 130 -14.78 -1.69 -9.76
C GLY A 130 -15.55 -2.99 -9.49
N VAL A 131 -14.90 -4.16 -9.60
CA VAL A 131 -15.47 -5.46 -9.23
C VAL A 131 -14.74 -6.06 -8.02
N THR A 132 -15.29 -7.16 -7.48
CA THR A 132 -14.66 -7.89 -6.38
C THR A 132 -13.40 -8.59 -6.88
N HIS A 133 -12.27 -8.36 -6.19
CA HIS A 133 -11.01 -9.01 -6.47
C HIS A 133 -10.86 -10.30 -5.65
N ALA A 134 -10.15 -11.28 -6.19
CA ALA A 134 -9.93 -12.57 -5.55
C ALA A 134 -8.66 -12.51 -4.68
N PHE A 135 -8.83 -12.76 -3.38
CA PHE A 135 -7.72 -12.93 -2.44
C PHE A 135 -6.97 -14.22 -2.74
N LYS A 136 -5.64 -14.17 -2.70
CA LYS A 136 -4.78 -15.32 -2.95
C LYS A 136 -4.17 -15.85 -1.66
N GLN A 137 -3.39 -15.03 -0.96
CA GLN A 137 -2.74 -15.43 0.28
C GLN A 137 -2.29 -14.23 1.13
N LEU A 138 -2.00 -14.54 2.39
CA LEU A 138 -1.33 -13.65 3.33
C LEU A 138 -0.14 -14.40 3.93
N SER A 139 1.06 -13.87 3.84
CA SER A 139 2.27 -14.51 4.34
C SER A 139 3.27 -13.51 4.90
N VAL A 140 4.10 -13.95 5.86
CA VAL A 140 5.29 -13.17 6.22
C VAL A 140 6.32 -13.36 5.12
N TYR A 141 6.92 -12.26 4.67
CA TYR A 141 7.99 -12.29 3.66
C TYR A 141 9.19 -13.09 4.16
N ASP A 142 9.56 -14.10 3.41
CA ASP A 142 10.65 -15.05 3.69
C ASP A 142 11.76 -15.01 2.64
N GLY A 143 11.73 -14.02 1.74
CA GLY A 143 12.59 -13.92 0.57
C GLY A 143 11.90 -14.30 -0.74
N SER A 144 10.73 -14.91 -0.68
CA SER A 144 9.92 -15.27 -1.85
C SER A 144 9.11 -14.06 -2.31
N VAL A 145 9.34 -13.60 -3.54
CA VAL A 145 8.61 -12.48 -4.13
C VAL A 145 7.27 -12.94 -4.70
N PRO A 146 6.18 -12.19 -4.55
CA PRO A 146 4.91 -12.45 -5.23
C PRO A 146 5.08 -12.57 -6.74
N TYR A 147 4.16 -13.24 -7.40
CA TYR A 147 4.17 -13.28 -8.87
C TYR A 147 4.03 -11.86 -9.44
N SER A 148 4.78 -11.57 -10.51
CA SER A 148 4.79 -10.25 -11.16
C SER A 148 3.44 -9.78 -11.69
N THR A 149 2.48 -10.69 -11.84
CA THR A 149 1.09 -10.39 -12.23
C THR A 149 0.16 -10.22 -11.02
N SER A 150 0.63 -10.50 -9.81
CA SER A 150 -0.14 -10.27 -8.58
C SER A 150 -0.06 -8.82 -8.15
N TRP A 151 -1.06 -8.39 -7.42
CA TRP A 151 -1.08 -7.10 -6.74
C TRP A 151 -1.46 -7.28 -5.27
N GLY A 152 -1.38 -6.24 -4.50
CA GLY A 152 -1.82 -6.25 -3.11
C GLY A 152 -1.15 -5.24 -2.22
N ASN A 153 -1.03 -5.57 -0.94
CA ASN A 153 -0.48 -4.67 0.05
C ASN A 153 0.69 -5.29 0.80
N LEU A 154 1.71 -4.49 1.06
CA LEU A 154 2.79 -4.76 1.98
C LEU A 154 2.44 -4.12 3.33
N ILE A 155 2.38 -4.94 4.39
CA ILE A 155 2.10 -4.49 5.75
C ILE A 155 3.38 -4.71 6.55
N ALA A 156 4.11 -3.62 6.81
CA ALA A 156 5.39 -3.67 7.47
C ALA A 156 5.25 -3.28 8.94
N VAL A 157 5.72 -4.14 9.85
CA VAL A 157 5.73 -3.92 11.30
C VAL A 157 7.12 -4.24 11.86
N PRO A 158 7.61 -3.53 12.89
CA PRO A 158 8.96 -3.77 13.42
C PRO A 158 9.08 -5.10 14.20
N ASP A 159 7.98 -5.61 14.77
CA ASP A 159 7.99 -6.83 15.58
C ASP A 159 7.62 -8.06 14.72
N PRO A 160 8.55 -9.03 14.49
CA PRO A 160 8.28 -10.25 13.73
C PRO A 160 7.24 -11.16 14.40
N HIS A 161 7.10 -11.12 15.72
CA HIS A 161 6.06 -11.90 16.41
C HIS A 161 4.68 -11.29 16.16
N LEU A 162 4.57 -9.96 16.06
CA LEU A 162 3.33 -9.30 15.67
C LEU A 162 2.95 -9.66 14.23
N ALA A 163 3.89 -9.65 13.29
CA ALA A 163 3.66 -10.06 11.91
C ALA A 163 3.13 -11.50 11.82
N ALA A 164 3.80 -12.44 12.49
CA ALA A 164 3.40 -13.85 12.51
C ALA A 164 2.00 -14.04 13.15
N ARG A 165 1.73 -13.33 14.24
CA ARG A 165 0.42 -13.34 14.91
C ARG A 165 -0.67 -12.78 14.00
N PHE A 166 -0.41 -11.67 13.33
CA PHE A 166 -1.35 -11.06 12.38
C PHE A 166 -1.75 -12.04 11.27
N VAL A 167 -0.78 -12.69 10.62
CA VAL A 167 -1.04 -13.70 9.59
C VAL A 167 -1.89 -14.85 10.14
N ARG A 168 -1.51 -15.40 11.30
CA ARG A 168 -2.25 -16.51 11.95
C ARG A 168 -3.70 -16.13 12.24
N ASP A 169 -3.90 -14.96 12.84
CA ASP A 169 -5.23 -14.51 13.30
C ASP A 169 -6.11 -14.15 12.09
N ALA A 170 -5.54 -13.53 11.04
CA ALA A 170 -6.22 -13.28 9.78
C ALA A 170 -6.73 -14.57 9.13
N TYR A 171 -5.92 -15.63 9.06
CA TYR A 171 -6.36 -16.92 8.54
C TYR A 171 -7.46 -17.57 9.38
N GLN A 172 -7.53 -17.34 10.68
CA GLN A 172 -8.66 -17.83 11.49
C GLN A 172 -9.96 -17.13 11.13
N ILE A 173 -9.90 -15.83 10.78
CA ILE A 173 -11.05 -15.04 10.36
C ILE A 173 -11.45 -15.40 8.93
N LEU A 174 -10.46 -15.61 8.05
CA LEU A 174 -10.64 -15.89 6.63
C LEU A 174 -11.01 -17.35 6.33
N ARG A 175 -10.90 -18.28 7.30
CA ARG A 175 -11.32 -19.68 7.10
C ARG A 175 -12.80 -19.72 6.73
N PRO A 176 -13.16 -20.31 5.56
CA PRO A 176 -14.56 -20.47 5.20
C PRO A 176 -15.26 -21.24 6.32
N ARG A 177 -16.32 -20.71 6.88
CA ARG A 177 -17.27 -21.48 7.66
C ARG A 177 -18.01 -22.38 6.67
N HIS A 178 -17.40 -23.51 6.33
CA HIS A 178 -18.00 -24.65 5.60
C HIS A 178 -19.03 -24.32 4.48
N ASP A 179 -18.65 -23.48 3.52
CA ASP A 179 -19.35 -23.46 2.23
C ASP A 179 -18.37 -23.16 1.09
N PRO A 180 -18.02 -24.17 0.24
CA PRO A 180 -17.01 -24.02 -0.82
C PRO A 180 -17.44 -23.11 -1.99
N GLY A 181 -18.61 -22.52 -1.94
CA GLY A 181 -19.21 -21.73 -3.04
C GLY A 181 -19.49 -20.26 -2.74
N ASP A 182 -19.14 -19.75 -1.55
CA ASP A 182 -19.57 -18.39 -1.18
C ASP A 182 -18.50 -17.32 -1.47
N ALA A 183 -18.66 -16.66 -2.61
CA ALA A 183 -17.92 -15.41 -2.95
C ALA A 183 -18.11 -14.26 -1.92
N ARG A 184 -19.03 -14.41 -0.95
CA ARG A 184 -19.22 -13.48 0.17
C ARG A 184 -18.04 -13.51 1.15
N THR A 185 -17.28 -14.61 1.21
CA THR A 185 -16.19 -14.79 2.17
C THR A 185 -15.02 -13.82 1.90
N ALA A 186 -14.68 -13.55 0.64
CA ALA A 186 -13.64 -12.57 0.28
C ALA A 186 -14.07 -11.13 0.61
N ARG A 187 -15.36 -10.81 0.43
CA ARG A 187 -15.94 -9.50 0.79
C ARG A 187 -16.00 -9.29 2.30
N LEU A 188 -16.24 -10.37 3.07
CA LEU A 188 -16.16 -10.35 4.54
C LEU A 188 -14.73 -10.09 5.04
N ALA A 189 -13.71 -10.65 4.40
CA ALA A 189 -12.32 -10.44 4.79
C ALA A 189 -11.91 -8.97 4.70
N PHE A 190 -12.23 -8.28 3.60
CA PHE A 190 -11.94 -6.86 3.43
C PHE A 190 -12.78 -5.98 4.38
N ASN A 191 -14.06 -6.27 4.53
CA ASN A 191 -14.93 -5.55 5.45
C ASN A 191 -14.61 -5.83 6.92
N THR A 192 -14.13 -7.03 7.27
CA THR A 192 -13.75 -7.39 8.64
C THR A 192 -12.45 -6.69 9.03
N TRP A 193 -11.48 -6.58 8.11
CA TRP A 193 -10.29 -5.77 8.33
C TRP A 193 -10.63 -4.29 8.58
N TRP A 194 -11.59 -3.73 7.82
CA TRP A 194 -12.08 -2.37 8.01
C TRP A 194 -12.91 -2.19 9.29
N GLN A 195 -13.63 -3.24 9.75
CA GLN A 195 -14.39 -3.24 11.00
C GLN A 195 -13.52 -3.46 12.24
N TYR A 196 -12.41 -4.22 12.12
CA TYR A 196 -11.45 -4.42 13.23
C TYR A 196 -10.84 -3.08 13.68
N ARG A 197 -10.76 -2.11 12.78
CA ARG A 197 -10.39 -0.73 13.08
C ARG A 197 -11.32 -0.04 14.09
N ARG A 198 -12.56 -0.53 14.26
CA ARG A 198 -13.55 0.02 15.21
C ARG A 198 -13.54 -0.66 16.57
N ILE A 199 -12.95 -1.82 16.72
CA ILE A 199 -13.10 -2.67 17.92
C ILE A 199 -11.88 -2.63 18.84
N THR A 200 -10.73 -2.15 18.40
CA THR A 200 -9.52 -2.02 19.24
C THR A 200 -8.96 -0.60 19.24
N PRO A 201 -9.62 0.36 19.92
CA PRO A 201 -9.08 1.71 20.06
C PRO A 201 -7.79 1.78 20.90
N ALA A 202 -7.39 0.70 21.56
CA ALA A 202 -6.32 0.66 22.54
C ALA A 202 -4.96 0.17 22.01
N LEU A 203 -4.83 -0.08 20.69
CA LEU A 203 -3.57 -0.49 20.05
C LEU A 203 -3.07 0.52 19.01
N TRP A 204 -3.64 1.74 19.04
CA TRP A 204 -3.21 2.85 18.18
C TRP A 204 -2.77 4.06 19.00
#